data_4607813db0fc23880bcbabeca30f86a8
#
_entry.id   4607813db0fc23880bcbabeca30f86a8
#
_cell.length_a   1.000
_cell.length_b   1.000
_cell.length_c   1.000
_cell.angle_alpha   90.00
_cell.angle_beta   90.00
_cell.angle_gamma   90.00
#
_symmetry.space_group_name_H-M   'P 1'
#
loop_
_entity.id
_entity.type
_entity.pdbx_description
1 polymer ?
#
loop_
_entity_poly.entity_id
_entity_poly.type
_entity_poly.pdbx_seq_one_letter_code
_entity_poly.pdbx_strand_id
1 'polypeptide(L)'
;ANYPEEKGIMKFNIRVASPPPGTDFPAGKMSSYIFSLKPGDKVTIFGPYGEFFAKETDAEMVFIGGGAGMAPMRAHIFDQLLRIKTDRKITFWYGGRNQRELFYVDEFDKLAADNPNFTWHIALSDQNLEDWDGKTGFIHNVLYEHYLRDHPAPEDCEYYMCGPPMMNQAVLTMLDDLGVERD
;
A
#
# COMPACT_ATOMS: atom_id res chain seq x y z
N ALA A 1 -4.88 -4.01 8.61
CA ALA A 1 -4.55 -2.60 8.42
C ALA A 1 -4.17 -1.87 9.72
N ASN A 2 -4.30 -2.49 10.87
CA ASN A 2 -3.83 -1.86 12.11
C ASN A 2 -2.41 -2.29 12.49
N TYR A 3 -1.71 -1.40 13.19
CA TYR A 3 -0.41 -1.70 13.78
C TYR A 3 -0.56 -2.14 15.25
N PRO A 4 0.47 -2.71 15.91
CA PRO A 4 0.35 -3.39 17.21
C PRO A 4 -0.26 -2.59 18.36
N GLU A 5 -0.18 -1.25 18.34
CA GLU A 5 -0.75 -0.41 19.41
C GLU A 5 -2.25 -0.11 19.24
N GLU A 6 -2.84 -0.39 18.08
CA GLU A 6 -4.30 -0.31 17.88
C GLU A 6 -4.99 -1.55 18.48
N LYS A 7 -4.99 -1.65 19.81
CA LYS A 7 -5.48 -2.82 20.56
C LYS A 7 -7.02 -2.87 20.63
N GLY A 8 -7.56 -4.09 20.72
CA GLY A 8 -8.99 -4.33 20.90
C GLY A 8 -9.84 -4.26 19.64
N ILE A 9 -9.24 -3.95 18.49
CA ILE A 9 -9.91 -3.93 17.19
C ILE A 9 -9.04 -4.62 16.14
N MET A 10 -9.69 -5.12 15.08
CA MET A 10 -9.01 -5.58 13.86
C MET A 10 -9.59 -4.83 12.67
N LYS A 11 -8.72 -4.18 11.89
CA LYS A 11 -9.10 -3.43 10.68
C LYS A 11 -8.71 -4.24 9.44
N PHE A 12 -9.66 -4.46 8.57
CA PHE A 12 -9.47 -5.17 7.30
C PHE A 12 -9.83 -4.26 6.13
N ASN A 13 -9.00 -4.25 5.09
CA ASN A 13 -9.31 -3.63 3.82
C ASN A 13 -9.80 -4.74 2.89
N ILE A 14 -11.07 -4.72 2.56
CA ILE A 14 -11.70 -5.77 1.75
C ILE A 14 -12.37 -5.14 0.53
N ARG A 15 -11.99 -5.62 -0.65
CA ARG A 15 -12.63 -5.25 -1.90
C ARG A 15 -13.67 -6.31 -2.29
N VAL A 16 -14.86 -5.87 -2.69
CA VAL A 16 -15.85 -6.78 -3.29
C VAL A 16 -15.29 -7.32 -4.61
N ALA A 17 -15.19 -8.64 -4.70
CA ALA A 17 -14.84 -9.30 -5.95
C ALA A 17 -16.11 -9.48 -6.80
N SER A 18 -16.42 -8.49 -7.63
CA SER A 18 -17.51 -8.55 -8.59
C SER A 18 -17.11 -9.41 -9.80
N PRO A 19 -18.06 -10.11 -10.45
CA PRO A 19 -17.78 -10.78 -11.71
C PRO A 19 -17.24 -9.80 -12.74
N PRO A 20 -16.23 -10.17 -13.54
CA PRO A 20 -15.81 -9.35 -14.65
C PRO A 20 -16.96 -9.11 -15.64
N PRO A 21 -17.11 -7.91 -16.19
CA PRO A 21 -18.17 -7.62 -17.16
C PRO A 21 -18.15 -8.61 -18.34
N GLY A 22 -19.33 -9.12 -18.70
CA GLY A 22 -19.49 -10.06 -19.82
C GLY A 22 -19.01 -11.49 -19.55
N THR A 23 -18.83 -11.88 -18.29
CA THR A 23 -18.47 -13.25 -17.90
C THR A 23 -19.52 -13.88 -16.99
N ASP A 24 -19.63 -15.22 -17.03
CA ASP A 24 -20.48 -16.01 -16.14
C ASP A 24 -19.78 -16.42 -14.83
N PHE A 25 -18.62 -15.80 -14.51
CA PHE A 25 -17.93 -16.08 -13.26
C PHE A 25 -18.77 -15.63 -12.05
N PRO A 26 -18.86 -16.44 -10.99
CA PRO A 26 -19.59 -16.05 -9.79
C PRO A 26 -18.85 -14.90 -9.05
N ALA A 27 -19.63 -14.12 -8.31
CA ALA A 27 -19.06 -13.16 -7.36
C ALA A 27 -18.18 -13.85 -6.31
N GLY A 28 -17.18 -13.15 -5.78
CA GLY A 28 -16.28 -13.68 -4.76
C GLY A 28 -17.04 -14.08 -3.49
N LYS A 29 -16.96 -15.35 -3.09
CA LYS A 29 -17.73 -15.89 -1.96
C LYS A 29 -17.44 -15.16 -0.65
N MET A 30 -16.16 -15.01 -0.28
CA MET A 30 -15.78 -14.39 1.00
C MET A 30 -16.07 -12.89 1.03
N SER A 31 -15.75 -12.16 -0.02
CA SER A 31 -16.04 -10.72 -0.07
C SER A 31 -17.56 -10.47 -0.03
N SER A 32 -18.36 -11.24 -0.76
CA SER A 32 -19.83 -11.15 -0.70
C SER A 32 -20.37 -11.46 0.69
N TYR A 33 -19.85 -12.50 1.35
CA TYR A 33 -20.20 -12.83 2.73
C TYR A 33 -19.90 -11.67 3.69
N ILE A 34 -18.67 -11.14 3.67
CA ILE A 34 -18.29 -10.04 4.56
C ILE A 34 -19.18 -8.80 4.35
N PHE A 35 -19.48 -8.46 3.08
CA PHE A 35 -20.37 -7.32 2.77
C PHE A 35 -21.86 -7.57 3.08
N SER A 36 -22.26 -8.80 3.33
CA SER A 36 -23.62 -9.13 3.78
C SER A 36 -23.79 -9.01 5.30
N LEU A 37 -22.71 -8.94 6.06
CA LEU A 37 -22.72 -8.83 7.52
C LEU A 37 -23.26 -7.49 7.99
N LYS A 38 -23.86 -7.52 9.19
CA LYS A 38 -24.36 -6.32 9.86
C LYS A 38 -23.55 -6.08 11.15
N PRO A 39 -23.51 -4.85 11.64
CA PRO A 39 -22.93 -4.57 12.94
C PRO A 39 -23.52 -5.48 14.04
N GLY A 40 -22.63 -6.16 14.77
CA GLY A 40 -23.00 -7.14 15.80
C GLY A 40 -22.92 -8.60 15.35
N ASP A 41 -22.80 -8.87 14.06
CA ASP A 41 -22.60 -10.24 13.58
C ASP A 41 -21.21 -10.76 13.98
N LYS A 42 -21.16 -12.05 14.34
CA LYS A 42 -19.91 -12.71 14.74
C LYS A 42 -19.22 -13.33 13.54
N VAL A 43 -17.93 -13.11 13.42
CA VAL A 43 -17.07 -13.68 12.39
C VAL A 43 -15.95 -14.49 13.03
N THR A 44 -15.76 -15.72 12.55
CA THR A 44 -14.63 -16.54 12.98
C THR A 44 -13.43 -16.21 12.10
N ILE A 45 -12.32 -15.86 12.75
CA ILE A 45 -11.07 -15.49 12.09
C ILE A 45 -9.98 -16.46 12.55
N PHE A 46 -9.12 -16.88 11.63
CA PHE A 46 -7.93 -17.68 11.92
C PHE A 46 -6.68 -16.87 11.56
N GLY A 47 -5.65 -16.98 12.36
CA GLY A 47 -4.38 -16.30 12.16
C GLY A 47 -3.66 -15.98 13.47
N PRO A 48 -2.65 -15.11 13.45
CA PRO A 48 -2.07 -14.48 12.24
C PRO A 48 -1.28 -15.48 11.38
N TYR A 49 -1.23 -15.22 10.07
CA TYR A 49 -0.41 -15.98 9.12
C TYR A 49 0.45 -15.03 8.29
N GLY A 50 1.54 -15.56 7.72
CA GLY A 50 2.46 -14.84 6.84
C GLY A 50 3.67 -14.27 7.57
N GLU A 51 4.67 -13.88 6.77
CA GLU A 51 5.99 -13.43 7.22
C GLU A 51 6.40 -12.12 6.56
N PHE A 52 5.44 -11.22 6.32
CA PHE A 52 5.73 -9.92 5.75
C PHE A 52 6.08 -8.92 6.87
N PHE A 53 7.36 -8.86 7.20
CA PHE A 53 7.90 -8.01 8.26
C PHE A 53 8.87 -6.97 7.69
N ALA A 54 8.98 -5.81 8.34
CA ALA A 54 10.03 -4.86 8.07
C ALA A 54 11.36 -5.40 8.60
N LYS A 55 12.44 -5.23 7.82
CA LYS A 55 13.79 -5.62 8.21
C LYS A 55 14.35 -4.66 9.27
N GLU A 56 15.17 -5.16 10.17
CA GLU A 56 15.87 -4.37 11.20
C GLU A 56 17.23 -3.92 10.68
N THR A 57 17.23 -2.88 9.84
CA THR A 57 18.43 -2.25 9.27
C THR A 57 18.31 -0.72 9.37
N ASP A 58 19.33 -0.01 8.90
CA ASP A 58 19.34 1.46 8.81
C ASP A 58 19.03 1.97 7.38
N ALA A 59 18.75 1.07 6.42
CA ALA A 59 18.49 1.42 5.05
C ALA A 59 17.18 2.23 4.90
N GLU A 60 17.11 3.07 3.87
CA GLU A 60 15.88 3.77 3.50
C GLU A 60 14.77 2.78 3.14
N MET A 61 13.54 3.08 3.57
CA MET A 61 12.37 2.23 3.33
C MET A 61 11.48 2.85 2.25
N VAL A 62 11.27 2.14 1.16
CA VAL A 62 10.39 2.53 0.07
C VAL A 62 9.17 1.59 0.04
N PHE A 63 8.03 2.11 0.48
CA PHE A 63 6.78 1.35 0.48
C PHE A 63 5.98 1.61 -0.80
N ILE A 64 5.43 0.55 -1.42
CA ILE A 64 4.66 0.64 -2.65
C ILE A 64 3.35 -0.13 -2.47
N GLY A 65 2.23 0.57 -2.51
CA GLY A 65 0.90 0.00 -2.29
C GLY A 65 -0.04 0.20 -3.45
N GLY A 66 -0.96 -0.75 -3.66
CA GLY A 66 -2.03 -0.61 -4.62
C GLY A 66 -3.33 -1.26 -4.15
N GLY A 67 -4.45 -0.56 -4.22
CA GLY A 67 -5.74 -1.08 -3.80
C GLY A 67 -5.73 -1.58 -2.36
N ALA A 68 -6.12 -2.83 -2.11
CA ALA A 68 -6.13 -3.43 -0.77
C ALA A 68 -4.73 -3.61 -0.16
N GLY A 69 -3.66 -3.50 -0.96
CA GLY A 69 -2.27 -3.47 -0.49
C GLY A 69 -1.96 -2.30 0.45
N MET A 70 -2.82 -1.30 0.52
CA MET A 70 -2.81 -0.28 1.56
C MET A 70 -2.74 -0.89 2.98
N ALA A 71 -3.40 -2.02 3.23
CA ALA A 71 -3.51 -2.59 4.57
C ALA A 71 -2.15 -2.93 5.23
N PRO A 72 -1.26 -3.75 4.62
CA PRO A 72 0.05 -4.00 5.20
C PRO A 72 0.93 -2.75 5.19
N MET A 73 0.86 -1.89 4.17
CA MET A 73 1.64 -0.65 4.14
C MET A 73 1.31 0.25 5.33
N ARG A 74 0.01 0.45 5.61
CA ARG A 74 -0.42 1.20 6.80
C ARG A 74 0.12 0.57 8.08
N ALA A 75 0.00 -0.74 8.23
CA ALA A 75 0.46 -1.44 9.42
C ALA A 75 1.96 -1.22 9.66
N HIS A 76 2.79 -1.40 8.63
CA HIS A 76 4.24 -1.22 8.73
C HIS A 76 4.64 0.24 9.00
N ILE A 77 4.13 1.17 8.20
CA ILE A 77 4.52 2.59 8.29
C ILE A 77 4.13 3.17 9.66
N PHE A 78 2.92 2.89 10.14
CA PHE A 78 2.48 3.33 11.46
C PHE A 78 3.29 2.70 12.58
N ASP A 79 3.65 1.43 12.44
CA ASP A 79 4.50 0.74 13.42
C ASP A 79 5.90 1.35 13.47
N GLN A 80 6.52 1.56 12.32
CA GLN A 80 7.85 2.16 12.22
C GLN A 80 7.90 3.58 12.81
N LEU A 81 6.91 4.42 12.51
CA LEU A 81 6.93 5.81 12.94
C LEU A 81 6.39 6.03 14.36
N LEU A 82 5.34 5.32 14.77
CA LEU A 82 4.64 5.60 16.03
C LEU A 82 5.11 4.73 17.20
N ARG A 83 5.41 3.44 16.96
CA ARG A 83 5.85 2.51 18.00
C ARG A 83 7.37 2.40 18.07
N ILE A 84 8.02 2.08 16.93
CA ILE A 84 9.48 1.92 16.85
C ILE A 84 10.16 3.28 16.91
N LYS A 85 9.52 4.32 16.34
CA LYS A 85 10.04 5.70 16.26
C LYS A 85 11.38 5.75 15.53
N THR A 86 11.44 5.05 14.41
CA THR A 86 12.62 5.02 13.55
C THR A 86 12.94 6.41 13.01
N ASP A 87 14.20 6.71 12.88
CA ASP A 87 14.72 7.91 12.17
C ASP A 87 15.06 7.62 10.70
N ARG A 88 14.90 6.38 10.26
CA ARG A 88 15.06 5.98 8.85
C ARG A 88 14.16 6.82 7.95
N LYS A 89 14.67 7.19 6.79
CA LYS A 89 13.85 7.82 5.75
C LYS A 89 12.83 6.81 5.22
N ILE A 90 11.58 7.23 5.18
CA ILE A 90 10.46 6.40 4.71
C ILE A 90 9.72 7.16 3.62
N THR A 91 9.52 6.51 2.48
CA THR A 91 8.64 7.01 1.42
C THR A 91 7.54 6.00 1.13
N PHE A 92 6.31 6.49 0.92
CA PHE A 92 5.18 5.65 0.57
C PHE A 92 4.54 6.10 -0.74
N TRP A 93 4.43 5.18 -1.69
CA TRP A 93 3.91 5.39 -3.03
C TRP A 93 2.64 4.55 -3.23
N TYR A 94 1.49 5.21 -3.28
CA TYR A 94 0.21 4.54 -3.35
C TYR A 94 -0.47 4.76 -4.70
N GLY A 95 -0.77 3.65 -5.40
CA GLY A 95 -1.48 3.64 -6.68
C GLY A 95 -2.96 3.29 -6.50
N GLY A 96 -3.83 4.16 -7.01
CA GLY A 96 -5.25 3.90 -7.16
C GLY A 96 -5.70 4.09 -8.61
N ARG A 97 -6.94 3.72 -8.95
CA ARG A 97 -7.50 4.07 -10.25
C ARG A 97 -8.05 5.49 -10.24
N ASN A 98 -8.82 5.82 -9.21
CA ASN A 98 -9.43 7.13 -9.03
C ASN A 98 -9.60 7.46 -7.54
N GLN A 99 -10.09 8.66 -7.24
CA GLN A 99 -10.21 9.17 -5.86
C GLN A 99 -11.10 8.28 -4.97
N ARG A 100 -12.09 7.58 -5.52
CA ARG A 100 -13.00 6.71 -4.75
C ARG A 100 -12.30 5.45 -4.20
N GLU A 101 -11.13 5.14 -4.71
CA GLU A 101 -10.31 4.00 -4.26
C GLU A 101 -9.25 4.39 -3.21
N LEU A 102 -9.22 5.64 -2.77
CA LEU A 102 -8.26 6.11 -1.77
C LEU A 102 -8.71 5.77 -0.36
N PHE A 103 -7.76 5.36 0.46
CA PHE A 103 -7.95 4.99 1.86
C PHE A 103 -7.01 5.79 2.76
N TYR A 104 -7.49 6.16 3.95
CA TYR A 104 -6.66 6.72 5.03
C TYR A 104 -5.88 7.99 4.66
N VAL A 105 -6.36 8.78 3.69
CA VAL A 105 -5.66 9.98 3.20
C VAL A 105 -5.34 10.92 4.36
N ASP A 106 -6.35 11.30 5.16
CA ASP A 106 -6.18 12.22 6.29
C ASP A 106 -5.21 11.66 7.35
N GLU A 107 -5.20 10.32 7.56
CA GLU A 107 -4.29 9.69 8.51
C GLU A 107 -2.84 9.78 8.03
N PHE A 108 -2.58 9.56 6.73
CA PHE A 108 -1.24 9.65 6.16
C PHE A 108 -0.76 11.09 6.02
N ASP A 109 -1.65 12.04 5.68
CA ASP A 109 -1.32 13.46 5.64
C ASP A 109 -0.89 13.97 7.02
N LYS A 110 -1.66 13.59 8.06
CA LYS A 110 -1.28 13.89 9.43
C LYS A 110 0.04 13.23 9.81
N LEU A 111 0.24 11.97 9.47
CA LEU A 111 1.46 11.24 9.79
C LEU A 111 2.68 11.89 9.13
N ALA A 112 2.57 12.36 7.89
CA ALA A 112 3.63 13.07 7.18
C ALA A 112 3.92 14.45 7.79
N ALA A 113 2.89 15.16 8.25
CA ALA A 113 3.06 16.44 8.94
C ALA A 113 3.78 16.28 10.29
N ASP A 114 3.53 15.19 11.00
CA ASP A 114 4.10 14.93 12.33
C ASP A 114 5.50 14.28 12.29
N ASN A 115 5.93 13.71 11.14
CA ASN A 115 7.18 12.96 11.00
C ASN A 115 8.01 13.44 9.81
N PRO A 116 9.05 14.26 10.02
CA PRO A 116 9.83 14.87 8.93
C PRO A 116 10.63 13.86 8.08
N ASN A 117 10.85 12.64 8.59
CA ASN A 117 11.50 11.55 7.88
C ASN A 117 10.52 10.70 7.04
N PHE A 118 9.23 11.08 6.98
CA PHE A 118 8.22 10.39 6.22
C PHE A 118 7.57 11.29 5.16
N THR A 119 7.47 10.77 3.94
CA THR A 119 6.68 11.39 2.86
C THR A 119 5.81 10.34 2.18
N TRP A 120 4.66 10.76 1.64
CA TRP A 120 3.83 9.87 0.86
C TRP A 120 3.26 10.53 -0.39
N HIS A 121 2.98 9.73 -1.39
CA HIS A 121 2.57 10.17 -2.71
C HIS A 121 1.46 9.27 -3.25
N ILE A 122 0.46 9.88 -3.87
CA ILE A 122 -0.64 9.19 -4.54
C ILE A 122 -0.47 9.37 -6.04
N ALA A 123 -0.70 8.30 -6.80
CA ALA A 123 -0.88 8.37 -8.25
C ALA A 123 -2.17 7.68 -8.66
N LEU A 124 -2.93 8.33 -9.54
CA LEU A 124 -4.17 7.79 -10.07
C LEU A 124 -4.02 7.45 -11.55
N SER A 125 -4.49 6.25 -11.95
CA SER A 125 -4.25 5.69 -13.29
C SER A 125 -5.41 5.85 -14.27
N ASP A 126 -6.61 6.26 -13.84
CA ASP A 126 -7.73 6.53 -14.74
C ASP A 126 -7.43 7.76 -15.60
N GLN A 127 -7.92 7.76 -16.86
CA GLN A 127 -7.64 8.84 -17.82
C GLN A 127 -8.50 10.09 -17.60
N ASN A 128 -9.68 9.92 -17.03
CA ASN A 128 -10.66 11.01 -16.82
C ASN A 128 -10.83 11.23 -15.31
N LEU A 129 -9.92 11.95 -14.72
CA LEU A 129 -9.94 12.32 -13.31
C LEU A 129 -10.49 13.76 -13.19
N GLU A 130 -11.70 13.89 -12.69
CA GLU A 130 -12.28 15.19 -12.35
C GLU A 130 -11.69 15.65 -11.00
N ASP A 131 -11.34 16.93 -10.92
CA ASP A 131 -10.86 17.59 -9.68
C ASP A 131 -9.64 16.89 -9.02
N TRP A 132 -8.73 16.33 -9.85
CA TRP A 132 -7.47 15.74 -9.38
C TRP A 132 -6.28 16.54 -9.89
N ASP A 133 -5.53 17.15 -8.98
CA ASP A 133 -4.32 17.94 -9.23
C ASP A 133 -3.02 17.18 -8.86
N GLY A 134 -3.15 15.96 -8.35
CA GLY A 134 -2.02 15.10 -7.97
C GLY A 134 -1.38 14.35 -9.15
N LYS A 135 -0.49 13.44 -8.83
CA LYS A 135 0.22 12.64 -9.85
C LYS A 135 -0.73 11.69 -10.58
N THR A 136 -0.49 11.50 -11.87
CA THR A 136 -1.27 10.59 -12.72
C THR A 136 -0.38 9.53 -13.37
N GLY A 137 -0.94 8.34 -13.59
CA GLY A 137 -0.24 7.22 -14.20
C GLY A 137 -0.10 6.01 -13.27
N PHE A 138 0.59 4.99 -13.74
CA PHE A 138 0.88 3.80 -12.94
C PHE A 138 1.96 4.10 -11.91
N ILE A 139 1.76 3.61 -10.69
CA ILE A 139 2.60 3.98 -9.55
C ILE A 139 4.09 3.67 -9.74
N HIS A 140 4.47 2.60 -10.43
CA HIS A 140 5.87 2.28 -10.69
C HIS A 140 6.55 3.33 -11.58
N ASN A 141 5.87 3.84 -12.61
CA ASN A 141 6.39 4.91 -13.46
C ASN A 141 6.53 6.21 -12.66
N VAL A 142 5.52 6.55 -11.88
CA VAL A 142 5.51 7.76 -11.05
C VAL A 142 6.62 7.71 -10.00
N LEU A 143 6.83 6.56 -9.35
CA LEU A 143 7.93 6.33 -8.42
C LEU A 143 9.29 6.49 -9.11
N TYR A 144 9.46 5.88 -10.28
CA TYR A 144 10.69 6.00 -11.04
C TYR A 144 10.99 7.46 -11.43
N GLU A 145 10.03 8.13 -12.09
CA GLU A 145 10.21 9.46 -12.65
C GLU A 145 10.42 10.55 -11.58
N HIS A 146 9.78 10.41 -10.44
CA HIS A 146 9.80 11.44 -9.40
C HIS A 146 10.74 11.15 -8.24
N TYR A 147 11.32 9.96 -8.20
CA TYR A 147 12.16 9.58 -7.09
C TYR A 147 13.37 8.72 -7.47
N LEU A 148 13.16 7.51 -8.00
CA LEU A 148 14.25 6.55 -8.15
C LEU A 148 15.22 6.90 -9.28
N ARG A 149 14.77 7.56 -10.35
CA ARG A 149 15.64 7.97 -11.46
C ARG A 149 16.83 8.82 -11.00
N ASP A 150 16.60 9.71 -10.07
CA ASP A 150 17.61 10.65 -9.58
C ASP A 150 18.10 10.28 -8.15
N HIS A 151 17.73 9.08 -7.67
CA HIS A 151 18.18 8.58 -6.38
C HIS A 151 19.64 8.14 -6.44
N PRO A 152 20.51 8.53 -5.48
CA PRO A 152 21.95 8.27 -5.54
C PRO A 152 22.32 6.79 -5.44
N ALA A 153 21.53 5.99 -4.76
CA ALA A 153 21.75 4.56 -4.53
C ALA A 153 20.41 3.82 -4.34
N PRO A 154 19.61 3.64 -5.41
CA PRO A 154 18.31 2.95 -5.29
C PRO A 154 18.48 1.47 -4.90
N GLU A 155 19.62 0.85 -5.23
CA GLU A 155 19.97 -0.53 -4.86
C GLU A 155 20.18 -0.74 -3.36
N ASP A 156 20.47 0.31 -2.60
CA ASP A 156 20.68 0.27 -1.15
C ASP A 156 19.38 0.49 -0.36
N CYS A 157 18.27 0.76 -1.03
CA CYS A 157 16.96 0.91 -0.39
C CYS A 157 16.28 -0.44 -0.13
N GLU A 158 15.45 -0.49 0.89
CA GLU A 158 14.54 -1.62 1.15
C GLU A 158 13.16 -1.34 0.56
N TYR A 159 12.69 -2.25 -0.27
CA TYR A 159 11.40 -2.12 -0.96
C TYR A 159 10.36 -3.06 -0.36
N TYR A 160 9.23 -2.49 0.04
CA TYR A 160 8.08 -3.21 0.58
C TYR A 160 6.88 -2.99 -0.31
N MET A 161 6.35 -4.03 -0.93
CA MET A 161 5.27 -3.88 -1.87
C MET A 161 4.09 -4.82 -1.60
N CYS A 162 2.89 -4.32 -1.83
CA CYS A 162 1.68 -5.11 -1.83
C CYS A 162 0.62 -4.48 -2.74
N GLY A 163 0.12 -5.24 -3.71
CA GLY A 163 -0.89 -4.75 -4.64
C GLY A 163 -1.30 -5.79 -5.68
N PRO A 164 -2.02 -5.37 -6.72
CA PRO A 164 -2.40 -6.25 -7.82
C PRO A 164 -1.19 -6.92 -8.48
N PRO A 165 -1.32 -8.17 -8.96
CA PRO A 165 -0.21 -8.91 -9.55
C PRO A 165 0.52 -8.16 -10.66
N MET A 166 -0.20 -7.46 -11.54
CA MET A 166 0.40 -6.67 -12.62
C MET A 166 1.22 -5.49 -12.09
N MET A 167 0.77 -4.83 -11.01
CA MET A 167 1.54 -3.77 -10.36
C MET A 167 2.83 -4.33 -9.77
N ASN A 168 2.73 -5.43 -9.00
CA ASN A 168 3.90 -6.05 -8.39
C ASN A 168 4.93 -6.47 -9.46
N GLN A 169 4.48 -7.06 -10.58
CA GLN A 169 5.36 -7.44 -11.69
C GLN A 169 6.06 -6.23 -12.31
N ALA A 170 5.33 -5.14 -12.52
CA ALA A 170 5.89 -3.91 -13.10
C ALA A 170 6.92 -3.25 -12.16
N VAL A 171 6.62 -3.23 -10.85
CA VAL A 171 7.56 -2.76 -9.82
C VAL A 171 8.82 -3.63 -9.81
N LEU A 172 8.68 -4.96 -9.80
CA LEU A 172 9.84 -5.88 -9.80
C LEU A 172 10.73 -5.67 -11.03
N THR A 173 10.13 -5.52 -12.23
CA THR A 173 10.90 -5.25 -13.45
C THR A 173 11.66 -3.94 -13.35
N MET A 174 11.03 -2.88 -12.85
CA MET A 174 11.67 -1.58 -12.64
C MET A 174 12.84 -1.67 -11.64
N LEU A 175 12.67 -2.42 -10.55
CA LEU A 175 13.71 -2.61 -9.54
C LEU A 175 14.89 -3.44 -10.07
N ASP A 176 14.62 -4.49 -10.87
CA ASP A 176 15.66 -5.26 -11.57
C ASP A 176 16.50 -4.35 -12.50
N ASP A 177 15.85 -3.45 -13.24
CA ASP A 177 16.51 -2.50 -14.13
C ASP A 177 17.39 -1.48 -13.36
N LEU A 178 17.08 -1.24 -12.10
CA LEU A 178 17.86 -0.39 -11.17
C LEU A 178 18.95 -1.16 -10.39
N GLY A 179 19.10 -2.46 -10.64
CA GLY A 179 20.11 -3.29 -9.97
C GLY A 179 19.77 -3.71 -8.54
N VAL A 180 18.50 -3.58 -8.13
CA VAL A 180 18.05 -4.01 -6.80
C VAL A 180 18.01 -5.54 -6.75
N GLU A 181 18.75 -6.13 -5.82
CA GLU A 181 18.75 -7.58 -5.62
C GLU A 181 17.43 -8.05 -4.99
N ARG A 182 16.94 -9.20 -5.44
CA ARG A 182 15.75 -9.84 -4.86
C ARG A 182 16.18 -10.73 -3.70
N ASP A 183 15.57 -10.54 -2.55
CA ASP A 183 15.71 -11.42 -1.37
C ASP A 183 14.68 -12.56 -1.39
#